data_72b59eef2b420801010f25ff27869f5e
#
_entry.id   72b59eef2b420801010f25ff27869f5e
#
_cell.length_a   1.000
_cell.length_b   1.000
_cell.length_c   1.000
_cell.angle_alpha   90.00
_cell.angle_beta   90.00
_cell.angle_gamma   90.00
#
_symmetry.space_group_name_H-M   'P 1'
#
loop_
_entity.id
_entity.type
_entity.pdbx_description
1 polymer ?
#
loop_
_entity_poly.entity_id
_entity_poly.type
_entity_poly.pdbx_seq_one_letter_code
_entity_poly.pdbx_strand_id
1 'polypeptide(L)'
;MERLKNMELKKTFLVLSASCVLVALLMLGLVFMICNSISSNFPSGGIEILADGSIVKMETPTETQQNILSMLGIIQIVSCIVLPMGGLALSGILYYHIKLKQPISTLRNGISRIRNHDLDFSMPVHSDDELGQLCTAFDTMREELLKSNQELWRQAEERKRLNAAFSHDLRNPITVLKGTIKLLRQGTADEQAIDRLESYTLRIEQYAEAMSSIQRLEQMPVRINEYSYSLLHSELEETAKILAGALEPSVSAPDKGTIQLDHGLVLTVAENLIGNAARFAKSKIEIHLERKGNFLHLSVTDDGPGYPVELIQSGPKPFGKMKEDSAHFVG
;
A
#
# COMPACT_ATOMS: atom_id res chain seq x y z
N MET A 1 -17.80 -26.08 16.70
CA MET A 1 -16.71 -25.92 15.72
C MET A 1 -16.21 -24.47 15.57
N GLU A 2 -17.08 -23.46 15.59
CA GLU A 2 -16.66 -22.05 15.49
C GLU A 2 -15.74 -21.59 16.63
N ARG A 3 -16.00 -22.00 17.87
CA ARG A 3 -15.12 -21.70 19.02
C ARG A 3 -13.68 -22.20 18.83
N LEU A 4 -13.50 -23.37 18.22
CA LEU A 4 -12.17 -23.92 17.93
C LEU A 4 -11.45 -23.15 16.80
N LYS A 5 -12.19 -22.54 15.87
CA LYS A 5 -11.60 -21.74 14.79
C LYS A 5 -11.02 -20.41 15.27
N ASN A 6 -11.63 -19.80 16.31
CA ASN A 6 -11.23 -18.48 16.82
C ASN A 6 -10.25 -18.55 18.01
N MET A 7 -9.92 -19.76 18.50
CA MET A 7 -8.91 -19.93 19.55
C MET A 7 -7.49 -19.83 18.97
N GLU A 8 -6.54 -19.35 19.77
CA GLU A 8 -5.11 -19.35 19.44
C GLU A 8 -4.64 -20.76 18.98
N LEU A 9 -3.70 -20.79 18.05
CA LEU A 9 -3.17 -22.03 17.46
C LEU A 9 -2.69 -23.02 18.53
N LYS A 10 -1.93 -22.53 19.52
CA LYS A 10 -1.38 -23.35 20.61
C LYS A 10 -2.48 -23.95 21.48
N LYS A 11 -3.47 -23.15 21.86
CA LYS A 11 -4.59 -23.61 22.70
C LYS A 11 -5.45 -24.64 21.95
N THR A 12 -5.73 -24.41 20.69
CA THR A 12 -6.50 -25.36 19.85
C THR A 12 -5.77 -26.69 19.72
N PHE A 13 -4.46 -26.68 19.45
CA PHE A 13 -3.65 -27.90 19.37
C PHE A 13 -3.69 -28.67 20.70
N LEU A 14 -3.53 -27.98 21.82
CA LEU A 14 -3.51 -28.58 23.16
C LEU A 14 -4.86 -29.21 23.53
N VAL A 15 -5.97 -28.51 23.28
CA VAL A 15 -7.31 -29.02 23.53
C VAL A 15 -7.62 -30.23 22.63
N LEU A 16 -7.26 -30.17 21.35
CA LEU A 16 -7.52 -31.24 20.41
C LEU A 16 -6.68 -32.49 20.73
N SER A 17 -5.40 -32.32 21.04
CA SER A 17 -4.52 -33.42 21.43
C SER A 17 -4.95 -34.04 22.76
N ALA A 18 -5.30 -33.23 23.77
CA ALA A 18 -5.78 -33.70 25.03
C ALA A 18 -7.11 -34.53 24.87
N SER A 19 -8.02 -34.04 24.04
CA SER A 19 -9.27 -34.76 23.78
C SER A 19 -9.05 -36.10 23.07
N CYS A 20 -8.17 -36.13 22.05
CA CYS A 20 -7.87 -37.38 21.34
C CYS A 20 -7.11 -38.38 22.22
N VAL A 21 -6.20 -37.92 23.07
CA VAL A 21 -5.47 -38.76 24.02
C VAL A 21 -6.45 -39.31 25.08
N LEU A 22 -7.37 -38.48 25.58
CA LEU A 22 -8.38 -38.92 26.51
C LEU A 22 -9.26 -40.07 25.92
N VAL A 23 -9.70 -39.89 24.68
CA VAL A 23 -10.47 -40.92 23.96
C VAL A 23 -9.63 -42.19 23.78
N ALA A 24 -8.37 -42.08 23.44
CA ALA A 24 -7.44 -43.20 23.31
C ALA A 24 -7.24 -43.94 24.63
N LEU A 25 -7.12 -43.23 25.74
CA LEU A 25 -7.05 -43.83 27.10
C LEU A 25 -8.34 -44.52 27.52
N LEU A 26 -9.50 -43.96 27.20
CA LEU A 26 -10.78 -44.63 27.45
C LEU A 26 -10.92 -45.93 26.65
N MET A 27 -10.54 -45.90 25.37
CA MET A 27 -10.49 -47.09 24.53
C MET A 27 -9.49 -48.13 25.04
N LEU A 28 -8.32 -47.71 25.53
CA LEU A 28 -7.34 -48.57 26.15
C LEU A 28 -7.91 -49.25 27.39
N GLY A 29 -8.56 -48.48 28.28
CA GLY A 29 -9.24 -48.99 29.47
C GLY A 29 -10.31 -50.04 29.12
N LEU A 30 -11.07 -49.81 28.03
CA LEU A 30 -12.08 -50.75 27.55
C LEU A 30 -11.43 -52.04 27.04
N VAL A 31 -10.34 -51.97 26.28
CA VAL A 31 -9.57 -53.14 25.84
C VAL A 31 -9.07 -53.95 27.04
N PHE A 32 -8.48 -53.26 28.06
CA PHE A 32 -8.02 -53.93 29.28
C PHE A 32 -9.18 -54.59 30.04
N MET A 33 -10.32 -53.91 30.17
CA MET A 33 -11.53 -54.46 30.83
C MET A 33 -12.04 -55.71 30.12
N ILE A 34 -12.13 -55.69 28.79
CA ILE A 34 -12.56 -56.84 28.01
C ILE A 34 -11.56 -57.98 28.12
N CYS A 35 -10.28 -57.75 27.95
CA CYS A 35 -9.25 -58.77 28.07
C CYS A 35 -9.21 -59.40 29.46
N ASN A 36 -9.35 -58.59 30.51
CA ASN A 36 -9.38 -59.07 31.88
C ASN A 36 -10.63 -59.87 32.19
N SER A 37 -11.81 -59.42 31.67
CA SER A 37 -13.07 -60.17 31.80
C SER A 37 -13.02 -61.54 31.12
N ILE A 38 -12.36 -61.64 29.96
CA ILE A 38 -12.14 -62.91 29.27
C ILE A 38 -11.13 -63.76 30.04
N SER A 39 -10.02 -63.17 30.48
CA SER A 39 -8.99 -63.90 31.24
C SER A 39 -9.51 -64.47 32.57
N SER A 40 -10.46 -63.80 33.23
CA SER A 40 -11.03 -64.27 34.50
C SER A 40 -11.86 -65.54 34.36
N ASN A 41 -12.27 -65.91 33.12
CA ASN A 41 -13.01 -67.16 32.87
C ASN A 41 -12.13 -68.43 32.75
N PHE A 42 -10.80 -68.19 32.72
CA PHE A 42 -9.86 -69.30 32.62
C PHE A 42 -9.19 -69.59 33.96
N PRO A 43 -8.90 -70.88 34.28
CA PRO A 43 -8.22 -71.23 35.51
C PRO A 43 -6.84 -70.60 35.57
N SER A 44 -6.49 -69.95 36.70
CA SER A 44 -5.24 -69.24 36.87
C SER A 44 -4.04 -70.12 37.27
N GLY A 45 -4.31 -71.35 37.59
CA GLY A 45 -3.30 -72.23 38.15
C GLY A 45 -2.74 -71.67 39.47
N GLY A 46 -2.41 -72.45 40.38
CA GLY A 46 -1.83 -71.94 41.64
C GLY A 46 -2.06 -72.89 42.80
N ILE A 47 -1.76 -72.44 43.99
CA ILE A 47 -1.99 -73.17 45.23
C ILE A 47 -2.74 -72.19 46.11
N GLU A 48 -3.93 -72.62 46.52
CA GLU A 48 -4.76 -71.91 47.50
C GLU A 48 -4.53 -72.52 48.84
N ILE A 49 -4.12 -71.73 49.84
CA ILE A 49 -4.00 -72.22 51.24
C ILE A 49 -5.28 -71.80 51.94
N LEU A 50 -6.09 -72.79 52.30
CA LEU A 50 -7.33 -72.57 53.08
C LEU A 50 -6.96 -72.15 54.49
N ALA A 51 -7.92 -71.56 55.20
CA ALA A 51 -7.81 -71.11 56.59
C ALA A 51 -7.46 -72.22 57.61
N ASP A 52 -7.70 -73.45 57.21
CA ASP A 52 -7.38 -74.65 58.03
C ASP A 52 -5.96 -75.19 57.78
N GLY A 53 -5.15 -74.50 56.94
CA GLY A 53 -3.80 -74.92 56.60
C GLY A 53 -3.69 -75.97 55.51
N SER A 54 -4.79 -76.42 54.93
CA SER A 54 -4.78 -77.33 53.77
C SER A 54 -4.43 -76.66 52.49
N ILE A 55 -3.66 -77.34 51.62
CA ILE A 55 -3.23 -76.85 50.32
C ILE A 55 -4.09 -77.47 49.23
N VAL A 56 -4.87 -76.68 48.56
CA VAL A 56 -5.62 -77.07 47.37
C VAL A 56 -4.91 -76.63 46.13
N LYS A 57 -4.57 -77.50 45.21
CA LYS A 57 -3.99 -77.22 43.93
C LYS A 57 -5.06 -76.82 42.95
N MET A 58 -5.02 -75.58 42.45
CA MET A 58 -5.95 -75.13 41.45
C MET A 58 -5.68 -75.75 40.08
N GLU A 59 -6.72 -75.93 39.28
CA GLU A 59 -6.58 -76.43 37.93
C GLU A 59 -5.65 -75.54 37.10
N THR A 60 -4.69 -76.19 36.44
CA THR A 60 -3.78 -75.45 35.50
C THR A 60 -4.49 -75.32 34.18
N PRO A 61 -4.31 -74.14 33.47
CA PRO A 61 -4.89 -73.94 32.15
C PRO A 61 -4.35 -74.96 31.14
N THR A 62 -5.24 -75.49 30.29
CA THR A 62 -4.85 -76.35 29.16
C THR A 62 -3.95 -75.55 28.17
N GLU A 63 -3.22 -76.28 27.33
CA GLU A 63 -2.27 -75.63 26.31
C GLU A 63 -3.02 -74.63 25.43
N THR A 64 -4.25 -74.91 25.00
CA THR A 64 -5.13 -73.99 24.24
C THR A 64 -5.53 -72.75 25.05
N GLN A 65 -5.82 -72.89 26.32
CA GLN A 65 -6.17 -71.76 27.23
C GLN A 65 -4.96 -70.91 27.50
N GLN A 66 -3.76 -71.49 27.62
CA GLN A 66 -2.50 -70.77 27.80
C GLN A 66 -2.12 -69.92 26.56
N ASN A 67 -2.37 -70.46 25.36
CA ASN A 67 -2.23 -69.72 24.10
C ASN A 67 -3.19 -68.52 24.01
N ILE A 68 -4.45 -68.68 24.43
CA ILE A 68 -5.41 -67.57 24.46
C ILE A 68 -4.99 -66.51 25.46
N LEU A 69 -4.56 -66.88 26.67
CA LEU A 69 -4.06 -65.94 27.67
C LEU A 69 -2.83 -65.13 27.19
N SER A 70 -1.89 -65.82 26.50
CA SER A 70 -0.75 -65.18 25.93
C SER A 70 -1.11 -64.18 24.79
N MET A 71 -2.07 -64.56 23.92
CA MET A 71 -2.63 -63.66 22.92
C MET A 71 -3.28 -62.43 23.51
N LEU A 72 -4.10 -62.56 24.58
CA LEU A 72 -4.71 -61.45 25.28
C LEU A 72 -3.65 -60.50 25.86
N GLY A 73 -2.55 -61.05 26.43
CA GLY A 73 -1.43 -60.26 26.90
C GLY A 73 -0.73 -59.48 25.79
N ILE A 74 -0.53 -60.09 24.63
CA ILE A 74 0.04 -59.42 23.45
C ILE A 74 -0.88 -58.30 22.98
N ILE A 75 -2.19 -58.52 22.90
CA ILE A 75 -3.18 -57.51 22.53
C ILE A 75 -3.11 -56.32 23.50
N GLN A 76 -3.02 -56.55 24.80
CA GLN A 76 -2.88 -55.48 25.79
C GLN A 76 -1.61 -54.67 25.58
N ILE A 77 -0.45 -55.31 25.39
CA ILE A 77 0.82 -54.62 25.16
C ILE A 77 0.80 -53.80 23.87
N VAL A 78 0.31 -54.39 22.78
CA VAL A 78 0.21 -53.72 21.48
C VAL A 78 -0.76 -52.54 21.57
N SER A 79 -1.88 -52.67 22.24
CA SER A 79 -2.88 -51.60 22.40
C SER A 79 -2.33 -50.42 23.20
N CYS A 80 -1.45 -50.67 24.20
CA CYS A 80 -0.75 -49.59 24.96
C CYS A 80 0.10 -48.68 24.08
N ILE A 81 0.60 -49.17 22.96
CA ILE A 81 1.45 -48.38 22.02
C ILE A 81 0.59 -47.81 20.90
N VAL A 82 -0.27 -48.64 20.28
CA VAL A 82 -1.00 -48.27 19.07
C VAL A 82 -2.06 -47.22 19.32
N LEU A 83 -2.83 -47.34 20.41
CA LEU A 83 -3.94 -46.41 20.70
C LEU A 83 -3.46 -44.98 21.02
N PRO A 84 -2.48 -44.75 21.91
CA PRO A 84 -1.98 -43.41 22.17
C PRO A 84 -1.28 -42.77 20.92
N MET A 85 -0.46 -43.56 20.20
CA MET A 85 0.15 -43.06 18.95
C MET A 85 -0.89 -42.73 17.89
N GLY A 86 -1.89 -43.55 17.70
CA GLY A 86 -3.01 -43.30 16.80
C GLY A 86 -3.79 -42.05 17.19
N GLY A 87 -4.05 -41.86 18.49
CA GLY A 87 -4.72 -40.67 19.04
C GLY A 87 -3.94 -39.38 18.74
N LEU A 88 -2.62 -39.41 18.94
CA LEU A 88 -1.76 -38.27 18.60
C LEU A 88 -1.71 -37.98 17.09
N ALA A 89 -1.59 -39.00 16.27
CA ALA A 89 -1.61 -38.85 14.81
C ALA A 89 -2.95 -38.26 14.33
N LEU A 90 -4.06 -38.78 14.86
CA LEU A 90 -5.41 -38.28 14.54
C LEU A 90 -5.57 -36.81 14.95
N SER A 91 -5.05 -36.39 16.11
CA SER A 91 -5.10 -35.00 16.56
C SER A 91 -4.37 -34.08 15.59
N GLY A 92 -3.19 -34.48 15.07
CA GLY A 92 -2.43 -33.73 14.10
C GLY A 92 -3.15 -33.55 12.75
N ILE A 93 -3.79 -34.62 12.28
CA ILE A 93 -4.58 -34.60 11.03
C ILE A 93 -5.79 -33.66 11.19
N LEU A 94 -6.54 -33.78 12.30
CA LEU A 94 -7.68 -32.92 12.59
C LEU A 94 -7.25 -31.45 12.73
N TYR A 95 -6.17 -31.19 13.44
CA TYR A 95 -5.62 -29.83 13.59
C TYR A 95 -5.25 -29.21 12.25
N TYR A 96 -4.55 -29.95 11.39
CA TYR A 96 -4.23 -29.50 10.04
C TYR A 96 -5.49 -29.15 9.24
N HIS A 97 -6.48 -30.03 9.22
CA HIS A 97 -7.71 -29.82 8.45
C HIS A 97 -8.56 -28.65 8.97
N ILE A 98 -8.64 -28.47 10.29
CA ILE A 98 -9.51 -27.46 10.90
C ILE A 98 -8.84 -26.07 10.88
N LYS A 99 -7.54 -26.00 11.19
CA LYS A 99 -6.83 -24.74 11.43
C LYS A 99 -5.93 -24.29 10.28
N LEU A 100 -5.19 -25.19 9.67
CA LEU A 100 -4.09 -24.80 8.76
C LEU A 100 -4.51 -24.81 7.29
N LYS A 101 -5.27 -25.79 6.85
CA LYS A 101 -5.57 -26.03 5.44
C LYS A 101 -6.18 -24.81 4.74
N GLN A 102 -7.18 -24.19 5.33
CA GLN A 102 -7.96 -23.13 4.71
C GLN A 102 -7.17 -21.79 4.65
N PRO A 103 -6.59 -21.28 5.76
CA PRO A 103 -5.79 -20.05 5.71
C PRO A 103 -4.55 -20.17 4.80
N ILE A 104 -3.85 -21.29 4.84
CA ILE A 104 -2.67 -21.51 3.99
C ILE A 104 -3.05 -21.53 2.51
N SER A 105 -4.18 -22.17 2.15
CA SER A 105 -4.65 -22.17 0.76
C SER A 105 -5.06 -20.78 0.30
N THR A 106 -5.71 -19.99 1.15
CA THR A 106 -6.09 -18.59 0.87
C THR A 106 -4.86 -17.73 0.63
N LEU A 107 -3.86 -17.79 1.53
CA LEU A 107 -2.59 -17.07 1.35
C LEU A 107 -1.86 -17.49 0.07
N ARG A 108 -1.76 -18.79 -0.21
CA ARG A 108 -1.13 -19.31 -1.42
C ARG A 108 -1.80 -18.78 -2.69
N ASN A 109 -3.13 -18.76 -2.71
CA ASN A 109 -3.90 -18.25 -3.84
C ASN A 109 -3.70 -16.73 -3.99
N GLY A 110 -3.73 -15.95 -2.88
CA GLY A 110 -3.47 -14.53 -2.87
C GLY A 110 -2.08 -14.19 -3.42
N ILE A 111 -1.03 -14.89 -2.95
CA ILE A 111 0.34 -14.74 -3.45
C ILE A 111 0.41 -15.03 -4.96
N SER A 112 -0.27 -16.07 -5.44
CA SER A 112 -0.28 -16.40 -6.86
C SER A 112 -0.95 -15.32 -7.70
N ARG A 113 -2.03 -14.70 -7.22
CA ARG A 113 -2.71 -13.58 -7.90
C ARG A 113 -1.81 -12.35 -7.95
N ILE A 114 -1.20 -11.96 -6.82
CA ILE A 114 -0.27 -10.82 -6.78
C ILE A 114 0.91 -11.03 -7.75
N ARG A 115 1.48 -12.23 -7.79
CA ARG A 115 2.55 -12.58 -8.74
C ARG A 115 2.13 -12.40 -10.20
N ASN A 116 0.86 -12.60 -10.50
CA ASN A 116 0.29 -12.40 -11.83
C ASN A 116 -0.22 -10.97 -12.06
N HIS A 117 0.19 -10.01 -11.21
CA HIS A 117 -0.25 -8.60 -11.25
C HIS A 117 -1.75 -8.39 -11.07
N ASP A 118 -2.47 -9.38 -10.55
CA ASP A 118 -3.87 -9.25 -10.20
C ASP A 118 -3.98 -8.85 -8.72
N LEU A 119 -4.27 -7.58 -8.49
CA LEU A 119 -4.48 -6.99 -7.16
C LEU A 119 -5.96 -6.76 -6.84
N ASP A 120 -6.86 -6.99 -7.81
CA ASP A 120 -8.29 -6.75 -7.67
C ASP A 120 -8.99 -7.97 -7.04
N PHE A 121 -8.73 -8.20 -5.76
CA PHE A 121 -9.40 -9.22 -4.95
C PHE A 121 -9.37 -8.80 -3.48
N SER A 122 -10.22 -9.42 -2.69
CA SER A 122 -10.17 -9.34 -1.23
C SER A 122 -9.83 -10.68 -0.62
N MET A 123 -9.13 -10.69 0.51
CA MET A 123 -8.85 -11.92 1.23
C MET A 123 -9.88 -12.14 2.33
N PRO A 124 -10.63 -13.27 2.28
CA PRO A 124 -11.55 -13.58 3.36
C PRO A 124 -10.78 -13.94 4.63
N VAL A 125 -11.04 -13.22 5.71
CA VAL A 125 -10.53 -13.57 7.05
C VAL A 125 -11.41 -14.65 7.63
N HIS A 126 -10.83 -15.82 7.90
CA HIS A 126 -11.58 -17.00 8.35
C HIS A 126 -11.52 -17.25 9.85
N SER A 127 -10.63 -16.56 10.57
CA SER A 127 -10.44 -16.73 12.02
C SER A 127 -9.79 -15.47 12.62
N ASP A 128 -9.97 -15.29 13.93
CA ASP A 128 -9.35 -14.18 14.69
C ASP A 128 -8.03 -14.61 15.36
N ASP A 129 -7.48 -15.76 14.96
CA ASP A 129 -6.23 -16.29 15.48
C ASP A 129 -4.99 -15.71 14.75
N GLU A 130 -3.80 -16.24 15.06
CA GLU A 130 -2.53 -15.78 14.49
C GLU A 130 -2.50 -15.91 12.94
N LEU A 131 -3.20 -16.90 12.37
CA LEU A 131 -3.30 -17.04 10.92
C LEU A 131 -4.30 -16.06 10.31
N GLY A 132 -5.38 -15.73 11.01
CA GLY A 132 -6.32 -14.68 10.62
C GLY A 132 -5.63 -13.31 10.61
N GLN A 133 -4.83 -12.98 11.63
CA GLN A 133 -4.03 -11.77 11.68
C GLN A 133 -3.03 -11.70 10.52
N LEU A 134 -2.40 -12.83 10.17
CA LEU A 134 -1.50 -12.90 9.02
C LEU A 134 -2.25 -12.65 7.70
N CYS A 135 -3.44 -13.21 7.53
CA CYS A 135 -4.27 -12.94 6.35
C CYS A 135 -4.67 -11.45 6.26
N THR A 136 -5.03 -10.83 7.39
CA THR A 136 -5.36 -9.39 7.46
C THR A 136 -4.14 -8.53 7.11
N ALA A 137 -2.98 -8.81 7.68
CA ALA A 137 -1.75 -8.08 7.37
C ALA A 137 -1.37 -8.20 5.89
N PHE A 138 -1.55 -9.39 5.31
CA PHE A 138 -1.33 -9.61 3.89
C PHE A 138 -2.32 -8.83 3.01
N ASP A 139 -3.60 -8.77 3.39
CA ASP A 139 -4.60 -7.99 2.64
C ASP A 139 -4.33 -6.48 2.73
N THR A 140 -3.92 -5.98 3.89
CA THR A 140 -3.47 -4.59 4.05
C THR A 140 -2.30 -4.27 3.12
N MET A 141 -1.28 -5.14 3.06
CA MET A 141 -0.16 -4.98 2.15
C MET A 141 -0.60 -4.99 0.68
N ARG A 142 -1.54 -5.86 0.29
CA ARG A 142 -2.13 -5.88 -1.06
C ARG A 142 -2.82 -4.56 -1.38
N GLU A 143 -3.61 -4.01 -0.43
CA GLU A 143 -4.30 -2.73 -0.63
C GLU A 143 -3.31 -1.57 -0.79
N GLU A 144 -2.23 -1.54 -0.02
CA GLU A 144 -1.17 -0.53 -0.16
C GLU A 144 -0.48 -0.65 -1.51
N LEU A 145 -0.19 -1.87 -1.97
CA LEU A 145 0.36 -2.12 -3.31
C LEU A 145 -0.60 -1.66 -4.42
N LEU A 146 -1.91 -1.92 -4.27
CA LEU A 146 -2.92 -1.46 -5.21
C LEU A 146 -2.96 0.07 -5.29
N LYS A 147 -3.00 0.76 -4.14
CA LYS A 147 -2.97 2.22 -4.07
C LYS A 147 -1.70 2.81 -4.69
N SER A 148 -0.54 2.24 -4.36
CA SER A 148 0.74 2.68 -4.92
C SER A 148 0.78 2.50 -6.44
N ASN A 149 0.27 1.38 -6.94
CA ASN A 149 0.22 1.11 -8.37
C ASN A 149 -0.73 2.09 -9.11
N GLN A 150 -1.92 2.35 -8.54
CA GLN A 150 -2.86 3.34 -9.07
C GLN A 150 -2.23 4.74 -9.13
N GLU A 151 -1.51 5.13 -8.09
CA GLU A 151 -0.83 6.43 -8.06
C GLU A 151 0.29 6.51 -9.12
N LEU A 152 1.09 5.45 -9.28
CA LEU A 152 2.11 5.39 -10.35
C LEU A 152 1.47 5.47 -11.75
N TRP A 153 0.34 4.81 -11.98
CA TRP A 153 -0.40 4.91 -13.24
C TRP A 153 -0.92 6.33 -13.47
N ARG A 154 -1.46 6.98 -12.45
CA ARG A 154 -1.93 8.36 -12.52
C ARG A 154 -0.79 9.32 -12.89
N GLN A 155 0.36 9.20 -12.24
CA GLN A 155 1.54 10.01 -12.55
C GLN A 155 2.07 9.75 -13.97
N ALA A 156 2.11 8.50 -14.39
CA ALA A 156 2.54 8.14 -15.75
C ALA A 156 1.60 8.72 -16.83
N GLU A 157 0.29 8.67 -16.61
CA GLU A 157 -0.72 9.24 -17.54
C GLU A 157 -0.64 10.78 -17.58
N GLU A 158 -0.45 11.42 -16.42
CA GLU A 158 -0.27 12.87 -16.35
C GLU A 158 0.99 13.32 -17.08
N ARG A 159 2.11 12.61 -16.88
CA ARG A 159 3.36 12.86 -17.60
C ARG A 159 3.22 12.66 -19.11
N LYS A 160 2.46 11.63 -19.52
CA LYS A 160 2.15 11.39 -20.94
C LYS A 160 1.33 12.53 -21.54
N ARG A 161 0.34 13.06 -20.81
CA ARG A 161 -0.46 14.22 -21.24
C ARG A 161 0.40 15.49 -21.37
N LEU A 162 1.26 15.77 -20.40
CA LEU A 162 2.20 16.90 -20.46
C LEU A 162 3.13 16.79 -21.66
N ASN A 163 3.73 15.64 -21.91
CA ASN A 163 4.61 15.41 -23.05
C ASN A 163 3.87 15.56 -24.40
N ALA A 164 2.61 15.11 -24.47
CA ALA A 164 1.80 15.27 -25.68
C ALA A 164 1.48 16.75 -25.95
N ALA A 165 1.07 17.52 -24.92
CA ALA A 165 0.81 18.95 -25.00
C ALA A 165 2.07 19.71 -25.45
N PHE A 166 3.21 19.43 -24.80
CA PHE A 166 4.50 20.02 -25.15
C PHE A 166 4.90 19.75 -26.61
N SER A 167 4.76 18.49 -27.06
CA SER A 167 5.07 18.13 -28.46
C SER A 167 4.17 18.84 -29.46
N HIS A 168 2.89 19.03 -29.13
CA HIS A 168 1.96 19.77 -29.96
C HIS A 168 2.34 21.25 -30.05
N ASP A 169 2.63 21.88 -28.91
CA ASP A 169 2.90 23.32 -28.84
C ASP A 169 4.27 23.69 -29.42
N LEU A 170 5.23 22.78 -29.41
CA LEU A 170 6.49 22.94 -30.13
C LEU A 170 6.34 22.82 -31.66
N ARG A 171 5.40 22.00 -32.13
CA ARG A 171 5.23 21.77 -33.58
C ARG A 171 4.87 23.06 -34.31
N ASN A 172 4.04 23.92 -33.70
CA ASN A 172 3.59 25.17 -34.30
C ASN A 172 4.78 26.14 -34.57
N PRO A 173 5.61 26.57 -33.58
CA PRO A 173 6.73 27.45 -33.82
C PRO A 173 7.74 26.84 -34.80
N ILE A 174 8.03 25.55 -34.72
CA ILE A 174 8.92 24.86 -35.65
C ILE A 174 8.38 24.91 -37.07
N THR A 175 7.06 24.76 -37.26
CA THR A 175 6.45 24.84 -38.60
C THR A 175 6.59 26.27 -39.19
N VAL A 176 6.36 27.30 -38.37
CA VAL A 176 6.53 28.70 -38.81
C VAL A 176 7.98 28.98 -39.14
N LEU A 177 8.94 28.56 -38.29
CA LEU A 177 10.37 28.72 -38.59
C LEU A 177 10.76 28.07 -39.91
N LYS A 178 10.35 26.82 -40.15
CA LYS A 178 10.60 26.13 -41.42
C LYS A 178 9.99 26.86 -42.62
N GLY A 179 8.77 27.38 -42.48
CA GLY A 179 8.10 28.17 -43.52
C GLY A 179 8.83 29.44 -43.84
N THR A 180 9.20 30.23 -42.82
CA THR A 180 9.95 31.50 -42.96
C THR A 180 11.34 31.28 -43.58
N ILE A 181 12.07 30.24 -43.17
CA ILE A 181 13.36 29.88 -43.79
C ILE A 181 13.19 29.54 -45.29
N LYS A 182 12.09 28.81 -45.64
CA LYS A 182 11.84 28.51 -47.05
C LYS A 182 11.55 29.76 -47.90
N LEU A 183 10.81 30.73 -47.36
CA LEU A 183 10.54 32.00 -48.01
C LEU A 183 11.81 32.83 -48.20
N LEU A 184 12.67 32.89 -47.19
CA LEU A 184 13.98 33.54 -47.26
C LEU A 184 14.85 32.91 -48.34
N ARG A 185 14.91 31.58 -48.45
CA ARG A 185 15.67 30.88 -49.50
C ARG A 185 15.17 31.15 -50.91
N GLN A 186 13.87 31.43 -51.03
CA GLN A 186 13.23 31.76 -52.33
C GLN A 186 13.36 33.24 -52.70
N GLY A 187 13.87 34.09 -51.83
CA GLY A 187 13.94 35.54 -52.03
C GLY A 187 12.57 36.23 -52.00
N THR A 188 11.54 35.56 -51.43
CA THR A 188 10.17 36.06 -51.33
C THR A 188 9.76 36.43 -49.90
N ALA A 189 10.69 36.49 -48.99
CA ALA A 189 10.45 36.86 -47.60
C ALA A 189 10.20 38.40 -47.51
N ASP A 190 9.31 38.78 -46.58
CA ASP A 190 9.06 40.17 -46.21
C ASP A 190 10.14 40.67 -45.18
N GLU A 191 10.15 42.00 -44.92
CA GLU A 191 11.07 42.63 -44.00
C GLU A 191 10.99 42.08 -42.57
N GLN A 192 9.82 41.54 -42.18
CA GLN A 192 9.57 41.00 -40.84
C GLN A 192 10.01 39.52 -40.68
N ALA A 193 10.58 38.92 -41.72
CA ALA A 193 10.93 37.49 -41.68
C ALA A 193 11.98 37.16 -40.61
N ILE A 194 12.95 38.08 -40.39
CA ILE A 194 13.98 37.88 -39.37
C ILE A 194 13.40 38.02 -37.98
N ASP A 195 12.57 39.03 -37.72
CA ASP A 195 11.92 39.26 -36.44
C ASP A 195 11.02 38.07 -36.06
N ARG A 196 10.33 37.49 -37.07
CA ARG A 196 9.57 36.23 -36.86
C ARG A 196 10.46 35.07 -36.47
N LEU A 197 11.60 34.88 -37.10
CA LEU A 197 12.54 33.81 -36.74
C LEU A 197 13.03 34.01 -35.30
N GLU A 198 13.40 35.23 -34.93
CA GLU A 198 13.84 35.52 -33.56
C GLU A 198 12.77 35.28 -32.52
N SER A 199 11.57 35.81 -32.73
CA SER A 199 10.44 35.64 -31.80
C SER A 199 10.03 34.18 -31.62
N TYR A 200 10.00 33.37 -32.67
CA TYR A 200 9.65 31.93 -32.56
C TYR A 200 10.81 31.12 -32.00
N THR A 201 12.07 31.51 -32.20
CA THR A 201 13.21 30.87 -31.51
C THR A 201 13.16 31.11 -30.02
N LEU A 202 12.97 32.36 -29.58
CA LEU A 202 12.78 32.72 -28.18
C LEU A 202 11.62 31.95 -27.54
N ARG A 203 10.52 31.77 -28.29
CA ARG A 203 9.36 30.98 -27.82
C ARG A 203 9.72 29.52 -27.61
N ILE A 204 10.53 28.91 -28.46
CA ILE A 204 10.98 27.52 -28.29
C ILE A 204 11.87 27.40 -27.05
N GLU A 205 12.76 28.38 -26.84
CA GLU A 205 13.64 28.45 -25.68
C GLU A 205 12.85 28.53 -24.38
N GLN A 206 11.82 29.39 -24.29
CA GLN A 206 10.91 29.48 -23.16
C GLN A 206 10.17 28.15 -22.88
N TYR A 207 9.74 27.44 -23.92
CA TYR A 207 9.12 26.11 -23.76
C TYR A 207 10.12 25.08 -23.20
N ALA A 208 11.37 25.10 -23.68
CA ALA A 208 12.41 24.19 -23.19
C ALA A 208 12.75 24.45 -21.71
N GLU A 209 12.84 25.72 -21.32
CA GLU A 209 13.06 26.14 -19.93
C GLU A 209 11.91 25.74 -19.01
N ALA A 210 10.66 25.95 -19.43
CA ALA A 210 9.49 25.57 -18.68
C ALA A 210 9.44 24.05 -18.45
N MET A 211 9.74 23.24 -19.47
CA MET A 211 9.82 21.79 -19.35
C MET A 211 10.94 21.34 -18.42
N SER A 212 12.11 21.96 -18.51
CA SER A 212 13.24 21.70 -17.61
C SER A 212 12.91 22.05 -16.16
N SER A 213 12.14 23.12 -15.93
CA SER A 213 11.70 23.54 -14.60
C SER A 213 10.71 22.53 -13.99
N ILE A 214 9.75 22.05 -14.78
CA ILE A 214 8.81 21.00 -14.34
C ILE A 214 9.58 19.73 -13.96
N GLN A 215 10.52 19.26 -14.78
CA GLN A 215 11.32 18.08 -14.48
C GLN A 215 12.17 18.24 -13.22
N ARG A 216 12.72 19.43 -12.99
CA ARG A 216 13.46 19.73 -11.76
C ARG A 216 12.57 19.67 -10.52
N LEU A 217 11.37 20.25 -10.59
CA LEU A 217 10.41 20.24 -9.48
C LEU A 217 9.94 18.80 -9.15
N GLU A 218 9.69 17.97 -10.17
CA GLU A 218 9.32 16.55 -9.96
C GLU A 218 10.41 15.73 -9.25
N GLN A 219 11.69 16.06 -9.47
CA GLN A 219 12.83 15.33 -8.91
C GLN A 219 13.36 15.93 -7.60
N MET A 220 12.88 17.11 -7.21
CA MET A 220 13.36 17.83 -6.04
C MET A 220 12.85 17.18 -4.76
N PRO A 221 13.73 16.69 -3.87
CA PRO A 221 13.29 16.17 -2.59
C PRO A 221 12.72 17.33 -1.75
N VAL A 222 11.49 17.19 -1.29
CA VAL A 222 10.84 18.17 -0.40
C VAL A 222 11.62 18.24 0.91
N ARG A 223 12.16 19.41 1.27
CA ARG A 223 12.94 19.67 2.47
C ARG A 223 12.15 20.54 3.43
N ILE A 224 11.40 19.93 4.31
CA ILE A 224 10.60 20.65 5.30
C ILE A 224 11.50 21.11 6.44
N ASN A 225 11.60 22.43 6.61
CA ASN A 225 12.29 23.10 7.72
C ASN A 225 11.36 24.09 8.42
N GLU A 226 11.71 24.47 9.63
CA GLU A 226 10.98 25.48 10.37
C GLU A 226 11.42 26.88 9.93
N TYR A 227 10.48 27.71 9.47
CA TYR A 227 10.68 29.08 9.02
C TYR A 227 9.81 30.06 9.79
N SER A 228 10.34 31.27 10.06
CA SER A 228 9.54 32.33 10.65
C SER A 228 8.71 33.06 9.60
N TYR A 229 7.50 33.47 9.95
CA TYR A 229 6.66 34.26 9.06
C TYR A 229 7.29 35.61 8.71
N SER A 230 8.03 36.24 9.62
CA SER A 230 8.70 37.52 9.37
C SER A 230 9.79 37.39 8.29
N LEU A 231 10.54 36.29 8.26
CA LEU A 231 11.55 36.07 7.23
C LEU A 231 10.88 35.81 5.87
N LEU A 232 9.85 34.95 5.86
CA LEU A 232 9.11 34.65 4.63
C LEU A 232 8.41 35.91 4.07
N HIS A 233 7.88 36.78 4.95
CA HIS A 233 7.31 38.07 4.56
C HIS A 233 8.35 38.96 3.87
N SER A 234 9.54 39.14 4.47
CA SER A 234 10.59 40.00 3.90
C SER A 234 11.09 39.49 2.54
N GLU A 235 11.24 38.18 2.38
CA GLU A 235 11.65 37.56 1.11
C GLU A 235 10.57 37.70 0.02
N LEU A 236 9.29 37.50 0.38
CA LEU A 236 8.18 37.73 -0.54
C LEU A 236 8.07 39.19 -0.96
N GLU A 237 8.32 40.12 -0.05
CA GLU A 237 8.31 41.56 -0.32
C GLU A 237 9.44 41.93 -1.26
N GLU A 238 10.66 41.40 -1.05
CA GLU A 238 11.81 41.62 -1.94
C GLU A 238 11.56 41.04 -3.35
N THR A 239 11.08 39.78 -3.38
CA THR A 239 10.72 39.12 -4.64
C THR A 239 9.64 39.89 -5.40
N ALA A 240 8.63 40.37 -4.70
CA ALA A 240 7.56 41.14 -5.30
C ALA A 240 8.04 42.46 -5.86
N LYS A 241 8.91 43.19 -5.16
CA LYS A 241 9.49 44.45 -5.65
C LYS A 241 10.35 44.24 -6.93
N ILE A 242 11.09 43.14 -6.98
CA ILE A 242 11.92 42.81 -8.16
C ILE A 242 11.04 42.48 -9.37
N LEU A 243 10.01 41.64 -9.17
CA LEU A 243 9.17 41.13 -10.28
C LEU A 243 8.09 42.15 -10.72
N ALA A 244 7.57 42.96 -9.81
CA ALA A 244 6.52 43.93 -10.13
C ALA A 244 7.03 45.19 -10.90
N GLY A 245 8.33 45.42 -10.92
CA GLY A 245 8.92 46.55 -11.66
C GLY A 245 8.41 47.93 -11.19
N ALA A 246 7.59 48.57 -12.00
CA ALA A 246 7.04 49.90 -11.68
C ALA A 246 5.71 49.84 -10.87
N LEU A 247 5.16 48.68 -10.63
CA LEU A 247 3.94 48.51 -9.84
C LEU A 247 4.26 48.48 -8.35
N GLU A 248 3.32 48.88 -7.51
CA GLU A 248 3.47 48.87 -6.06
C GLU A 248 2.87 47.59 -5.49
N PRO A 249 3.65 46.53 -5.19
CA PRO A 249 3.16 45.32 -4.54
C PRO A 249 2.94 45.55 -3.04
N SER A 250 1.87 45.01 -2.50
CA SER A 250 1.64 44.93 -1.06
C SER A 250 1.66 43.48 -0.57
N VAL A 251 2.44 43.21 0.47
CA VAL A 251 2.54 41.88 1.08
C VAL A 251 1.94 41.91 2.47
N SER A 252 1.06 40.96 2.76
CA SER A 252 0.45 40.77 4.07
C SER A 252 0.71 39.33 4.53
N ALA A 253 1.26 39.20 5.72
CA ALA A 253 1.54 37.90 6.35
C ALA A 253 1.33 37.99 7.86
N PRO A 254 1.20 36.87 8.60
CA PRO A 254 1.16 36.87 10.05
C PRO A 254 2.44 37.45 10.67
N ASP A 255 2.31 38.34 11.65
CA ASP A 255 3.44 39.04 12.26
C ASP A 255 4.37 38.14 13.09
N LYS A 256 3.86 37.04 13.64
CA LYS A 256 4.58 36.18 14.59
C LYS A 256 4.31 34.71 14.37
N GLY A 257 5.30 33.89 14.70
CA GLY A 257 5.21 32.42 14.67
C GLY A 257 6.13 31.80 13.63
N THR A 258 6.13 30.47 13.64
CA THR A 258 6.91 29.63 12.74
C THR A 258 5.99 28.66 12.00
N ILE A 259 6.44 28.23 10.84
CA ILE A 259 5.75 27.25 10.02
C ILE A 259 6.76 26.24 9.46
N GLN A 260 6.34 24.97 9.34
CA GLN A 260 7.13 23.93 8.70
C GLN A 260 6.78 23.88 7.22
N LEU A 261 7.74 24.17 6.35
CA LEU A 261 7.55 24.17 4.90
C LEU A 261 8.89 23.97 4.16
N ASP A 262 8.82 23.66 2.88
CA ASP A 262 9.95 23.77 1.97
C ASP A 262 10.00 25.20 1.42
N HIS A 263 10.96 25.96 1.92
CA HIS A 263 11.15 27.36 1.59
C HIS A 263 11.38 27.59 0.09
N GLY A 264 12.26 26.79 -0.53
CA GLY A 264 12.57 26.92 -1.96
C GLY A 264 11.33 26.69 -2.84
N LEU A 265 10.52 25.71 -2.48
CA LEU A 265 9.29 25.41 -3.20
C LEU A 265 8.26 26.56 -3.07
N VAL A 266 8.10 27.11 -1.87
CA VAL A 266 7.16 28.24 -1.63
C VAL A 266 7.60 29.47 -2.41
N LEU A 267 8.88 29.83 -2.40
CA LEU A 267 9.39 30.95 -3.19
C LEU A 267 9.21 30.73 -4.69
N THR A 268 9.51 29.54 -5.20
CA THR A 268 9.30 29.22 -6.63
C THR A 268 7.83 29.38 -7.04
N VAL A 269 6.89 28.95 -6.19
CA VAL A 269 5.45 29.15 -6.43
C VAL A 269 5.10 30.64 -6.38
N ALA A 270 5.61 31.37 -5.40
CA ALA A 270 5.37 32.80 -5.26
C ALA A 270 5.90 33.58 -6.46
N GLU A 271 7.13 33.31 -6.92
CA GLU A 271 7.74 33.94 -8.11
C GLU A 271 6.86 33.74 -9.36
N ASN A 272 6.36 32.54 -9.57
CA ASN A 272 5.46 32.24 -10.69
C ASN A 272 4.13 33.00 -10.60
N LEU A 273 3.51 33.06 -9.41
CA LEU A 273 2.24 33.78 -9.21
C LEU A 273 2.42 35.29 -9.33
N ILE A 274 3.46 35.85 -8.71
CA ILE A 274 3.77 37.28 -8.75
C ILE A 274 4.14 37.70 -10.17
N GLY A 275 4.99 36.92 -10.88
CA GLY A 275 5.35 37.18 -12.27
C GLY A 275 4.12 37.16 -13.20
N ASN A 276 3.17 36.28 -13.00
CA ASN A 276 1.90 36.29 -13.73
C ASN A 276 1.08 37.54 -13.40
N ALA A 277 0.92 37.88 -12.12
CA ALA A 277 0.21 39.08 -11.70
C ALA A 277 0.86 40.34 -12.29
N ALA A 278 2.18 40.47 -12.23
CA ALA A 278 2.93 41.64 -12.78
C ALA A 278 2.72 41.82 -14.28
N ARG A 279 2.53 40.73 -15.03
CA ARG A 279 2.25 40.77 -16.46
C ARG A 279 0.89 41.37 -16.81
N PHE A 280 -0.12 41.12 -15.98
CA PHE A 280 -1.52 41.45 -16.28
C PHE A 280 -2.07 42.58 -15.43
N ALA A 281 -1.42 42.93 -14.30
CA ALA A 281 -1.83 44.04 -13.44
C ALA A 281 -1.79 45.38 -14.16
N LYS A 282 -2.72 46.27 -13.81
CA LYS A 282 -2.72 47.67 -14.29
C LYS A 282 -1.93 48.58 -13.36
N SER A 283 -2.12 48.42 -12.05
CA SER A 283 -1.49 49.28 -11.06
C SER A 283 -1.18 48.60 -9.72
N LYS A 284 -1.90 47.51 -9.35
CA LYS A 284 -1.87 46.97 -7.99
C LYS A 284 -1.70 45.46 -7.98
N ILE A 285 -0.80 44.98 -7.10
CA ILE A 285 -0.63 43.56 -6.79
C ILE A 285 -0.72 43.36 -5.28
N GLU A 286 -1.61 42.51 -4.82
CA GLU A 286 -1.76 42.15 -3.41
C GLU A 286 -1.36 40.71 -3.18
N ILE A 287 -0.41 40.49 -2.28
CA ILE A 287 0.09 39.18 -1.90
C ILE A 287 -0.34 38.92 -0.46
N HIS A 288 -1.11 37.86 -0.24
CA HIS A 288 -1.64 37.53 1.06
C HIS A 288 -1.23 36.13 1.49
N LEU A 289 -0.55 36.05 2.64
CA LEU A 289 -0.10 34.81 3.23
C LEU A 289 -0.86 34.59 4.53
N GLU A 290 -1.60 33.47 4.64
CA GLU A 290 -2.35 33.14 5.83
C GLU A 290 -2.23 31.64 6.18
N ARG A 291 -2.36 31.32 7.47
CA ARG A 291 -2.44 29.93 7.92
C ARG A 291 -3.90 29.55 8.14
N LYS A 292 -4.36 28.50 7.42
CA LYS A 292 -5.69 27.89 7.63
C LYS A 292 -5.52 26.45 8.10
N GLY A 293 -5.63 26.23 9.39
CA GLY A 293 -5.42 24.91 9.99
C GLY A 293 -3.98 24.42 9.79
N ASN A 294 -3.80 23.32 9.07
CA ASN A 294 -2.50 22.72 8.74
C ASN A 294 -1.94 23.17 7.37
N PHE A 295 -2.61 24.10 6.69
CA PHE A 295 -2.21 24.56 5.35
C PHE A 295 -1.73 26.01 5.41
N LEU A 296 -0.72 26.31 4.58
CA LEU A 296 -0.32 27.66 4.25
C LEU A 296 -1.06 28.07 2.98
N HIS A 297 -1.83 29.15 3.04
CA HIS A 297 -2.49 29.75 1.89
C HIS A 297 -1.69 30.96 1.40
N LEU A 298 -1.20 30.90 0.19
CA LEU A 298 -0.60 32.01 -0.54
C LEU A 298 -1.59 32.44 -1.62
N SER A 299 -2.05 33.68 -1.58
CA SER A 299 -2.88 34.26 -2.62
C SER A 299 -2.22 35.48 -3.21
N VAL A 300 -2.26 35.61 -4.52
CA VAL A 300 -1.79 36.77 -5.27
C VAL A 300 -2.95 37.30 -6.08
N THR A 301 -3.31 38.56 -5.88
CA THR A 301 -4.43 39.24 -6.53
C THR A 301 -3.91 40.44 -7.29
N ASP A 302 -4.36 40.61 -8.53
CA ASP A 302 -4.06 41.76 -9.39
C ASP A 302 -5.32 42.48 -9.82
N ASP A 303 -5.21 43.73 -10.29
CA ASP A 303 -6.28 44.55 -10.82
C ASP A 303 -6.40 44.48 -12.35
N GLY A 304 -5.90 43.40 -12.95
CA GLY A 304 -5.95 43.12 -14.36
C GLY A 304 -7.34 42.69 -14.88
N PRO A 305 -7.42 42.24 -16.13
CA PRO A 305 -8.69 41.85 -16.76
C PRO A 305 -9.31 40.57 -16.17
N GLY A 306 -8.55 39.85 -15.31
CA GLY A 306 -8.96 38.56 -14.77
C GLY A 306 -8.83 37.40 -15.75
N TYR A 307 -9.21 36.22 -15.30
CA TYR A 307 -9.15 35.01 -16.12
C TYR A 307 -10.40 34.83 -16.97
N PRO A 308 -10.26 34.36 -18.26
CA PRO A 308 -11.39 34.01 -19.07
C PRO A 308 -12.29 32.94 -18.40
N VAL A 309 -13.60 33.06 -18.60
CA VAL A 309 -14.59 32.16 -17.98
C VAL A 309 -14.32 30.69 -18.35
N GLU A 310 -13.86 30.43 -19.58
CA GLU A 310 -13.50 29.09 -20.06
C GLU A 310 -12.34 28.47 -19.24
N LEU A 311 -11.39 29.30 -18.83
CA LEU A 311 -10.24 28.85 -18.02
C LEU A 311 -10.64 28.57 -16.56
N ILE A 312 -11.59 29.36 -16.03
CA ILE A 312 -12.13 29.14 -14.69
C ILE A 312 -12.92 27.82 -14.65
N GLN A 313 -13.69 27.52 -15.70
CA GLN A 313 -14.50 26.30 -15.78
C GLN A 313 -13.68 25.03 -16.08
N SER A 314 -12.68 25.13 -16.95
CA SER A 314 -11.88 23.97 -17.40
C SER A 314 -10.61 23.73 -16.56
N GLY A 315 -10.26 24.64 -15.65
CA GLY A 315 -8.99 24.66 -14.93
C GLY A 315 -7.79 25.08 -15.81
N PRO A 316 -6.63 25.37 -15.19
CA PRO A 316 -5.42 25.72 -15.92
C PRO A 316 -4.94 24.53 -16.75
N LYS A 317 -4.69 24.79 -18.03
CA LYS A 317 -4.09 23.80 -18.94
C LYS A 317 -2.59 24.06 -19.04
N PRO A 318 -1.73 23.03 -18.99
CA PRO A 318 -0.31 23.20 -19.23
C PRO A 318 -0.10 23.92 -20.58
N PHE A 319 0.75 24.94 -20.59
CA PHE A 319 1.08 25.75 -21.77
C PHE A 319 -0.10 26.49 -22.43
N GLY A 320 -1.26 26.57 -21.74
CA GLY A 320 -2.41 27.33 -22.22
C GLY A 320 -2.10 28.83 -22.24
N LYS A 321 -2.09 29.46 -23.41
CA LYS A 321 -1.98 30.91 -23.58
C LYS A 321 -3.33 31.54 -23.82
N MET A 322 -3.55 32.72 -23.28
CA MET A 322 -4.70 33.54 -23.67
C MET A 322 -4.53 34.05 -25.10
N LYS A 323 -5.62 34.19 -25.84
CA LYS A 323 -5.61 34.70 -27.21
C LYS A 323 -5.05 36.14 -27.32
N GLU A 324 -5.01 36.88 -26.22
CA GLU A 324 -4.51 38.26 -26.16
C GLU A 324 -2.98 38.38 -26.02
N ASP A 325 -2.29 37.29 -25.59
CA ASP A 325 -0.81 37.27 -25.52
C ASP A 325 -0.10 37.41 -26.88
N SER A 326 -0.84 37.30 -27.98
CA SER A 326 -0.30 37.50 -29.35
C SER A 326 -0.26 38.96 -29.81
N ALA A 327 -0.88 39.88 -29.09
CA ALA A 327 -0.98 41.28 -29.49
C ALA A 327 0.03 42.23 -28.83
N HIS A 328 0.77 41.77 -27.78
CA HIS A 328 1.68 42.60 -27.02
C HIS A 328 3.17 42.32 -27.27
N PHE A 329 3.52 41.70 -28.42
CA PHE A 329 4.91 41.59 -28.88
C PHE A 329 5.18 42.54 -30.05
N VAL A 330 4.70 43.77 -29.98
CA VAL A 330 5.13 44.85 -30.86
C VAL A 330 5.39 46.07 -29.99
N GLY A 331 6.65 46.21 -29.59
CA GLY A 331 7.12 47.37 -28.83
C GLY A 331 8.49 47.06 -28.23
#